data_44701851d78a558804ae4d2020e81b2a
#
_entry.id   44701851d78a558804ae4d2020e81b2a
#
_cell.length_a   1.000
_cell.length_b   1.000
_cell.length_c   1.000
_cell.angle_alpha   90.00
_cell.angle_beta   90.00
_cell.angle_gamma   90.00
#
_symmetry.space_group_name_H-M   'P 1'
#
loop_
_entity.id
_entity.type
_entity.pdbx_description
1 polymer ?
#
loop_
_entity_poly.entity_id
_entity_poly.type
_entity_poly.pdbx_seq_one_letter_code
_entity_poly.pdbx_strand_id
1 'polypeptide(L)'
;MKHMIQPFGIDMHKNVLTDTKAVKHMHFYEADKTNTILNISFIPSSTTEWIICYNDNNDISEFICIGCQNKITTMSLNEFDHYFGIRFDNTGCYFNKGCDIKTYPVNITDNIFRYEPAPQSYEMQLIKDFHNSSSFKDRIRLFKAFVTDCKTFCPVSENIKELNRLIYSGAGTVAELSAESGYSVRHISRLYSEVYGIGAKDFIKMYRFQNVLAAIIADPDRDNSFFIEGAGYSDQAHFQREFRAFMGMTPKQYIKLIKNF
;
A
#
# COMPACT_ATOMS: atom_id res chain seq x y z
N MET A 1 1.66 -7.24 -14.16
CA MET A 1 1.80 -6.10 -13.24
C MET A 1 2.82 -6.52 -12.19
N LYS A 2 3.89 -5.74 -11.97
CA LYS A 2 4.88 -6.06 -10.93
C LYS A 2 4.25 -5.74 -9.58
N HIS A 3 4.34 -6.67 -8.63
CA HIS A 3 3.78 -6.51 -7.30
C HIS A 3 4.51 -5.40 -6.53
N MET A 4 3.76 -4.57 -5.85
CA MET A 4 4.31 -3.63 -4.88
C MET A 4 4.95 -4.39 -3.73
N ILE A 5 6.06 -3.88 -3.21
CA ILE A 5 6.78 -4.53 -2.12
C ILE A 5 6.03 -4.37 -0.82
N GLN A 6 6.03 -5.43 -0.06
CA GLN A 6 5.36 -5.63 1.20
C GLN A 6 5.92 -4.77 2.33
N PRO A 7 5.18 -4.55 3.42
CA PRO A 7 5.76 -4.08 4.65
C PRO A 7 6.97 -4.92 5.04
N PHE A 8 8.02 -4.24 5.41
CA PHE A 8 9.28 -4.83 5.80
C PHE A 8 9.26 -5.15 7.30
N GLY A 9 9.80 -6.30 7.70
CA GLY A 9 9.89 -6.70 9.12
C GLY A 9 8.70 -7.50 9.65
N ILE A 10 7.77 -7.92 8.80
CA ILE A 10 6.74 -8.89 9.15
C ILE A 10 7.15 -10.27 8.64
N ASP A 11 7.17 -11.24 9.51
CA ASP A 11 7.14 -12.64 9.14
C ASP A 11 5.70 -12.99 8.74
N MET A 12 5.42 -12.90 7.44
CA MET A 12 4.09 -13.14 6.91
C MET A 12 3.88 -14.61 6.65
N HIS A 13 3.06 -15.25 7.48
CA HIS A 13 2.75 -16.66 7.33
C HIS A 13 1.97 -16.98 6.07
N LYS A 14 1.20 -16.02 5.55
CA LYS A 14 0.32 -16.21 4.40
C LYS A 14 0.18 -14.95 3.58
N ASN A 15 0.14 -15.12 2.26
CA ASN A 15 0.12 -14.03 1.32
C ASN A 15 -0.64 -14.43 0.04
N VAL A 16 -1.64 -13.66 -0.35
CA VAL A 16 -2.46 -13.92 -1.54
C VAL A 16 -2.80 -12.63 -2.27
N LEU A 17 -2.59 -12.62 -3.58
CA LEU A 17 -3.07 -11.56 -4.46
C LEU A 17 -4.39 -11.98 -5.13
N THR A 18 -5.38 -11.11 -5.13
CA THR A 18 -6.69 -11.40 -5.73
C THR A 18 -7.46 -10.13 -6.07
N ASP A 19 -8.53 -10.29 -6.85
CA ASP A 19 -9.42 -9.23 -7.31
C ASP A 19 -10.84 -9.41 -6.80
N THR A 20 -11.58 -8.31 -6.71
CA THR A 20 -13.04 -8.28 -6.68
C THR A 20 -13.59 -7.50 -7.87
N LYS A 21 -14.92 -7.48 -8.03
CA LYS A 21 -15.57 -6.59 -9.02
C LYS A 21 -15.34 -5.11 -8.70
N ALA A 22 -15.30 -4.77 -7.42
CA ALA A 22 -15.19 -3.38 -6.94
C ALA A 22 -13.72 -2.92 -6.86
N VAL A 23 -12.82 -3.79 -6.41
CA VAL A 23 -11.41 -3.46 -6.16
C VAL A 23 -10.52 -4.48 -6.85
N LYS A 24 -9.55 -3.99 -7.60
CA LYS A 24 -8.54 -4.79 -8.29
C LYS A 24 -7.24 -4.84 -7.48
N HIS A 25 -6.48 -5.93 -7.68
CA HIS A 25 -5.15 -6.10 -7.12
C HIS A 25 -5.08 -5.87 -5.60
N MET A 26 -5.99 -6.52 -4.87
CA MET A 26 -5.91 -6.60 -3.41
C MET A 26 -4.88 -7.64 -3.00
N HIS A 27 -3.99 -7.25 -2.13
CA HIS A 27 -2.98 -8.10 -1.55
C HIS A 27 -3.30 -8.34 -0.08
N PHE A 28 -3.51 -9.59 0.27
CA PHE A 28 -3.84 -10.02 1.62
C PHE A 28 -2.65 -10.71 2.27
N TYR A 29 -2.43 -10.42 3.55
CA TYR A 29 -1.46 -11.11 4.37
C TYR A 29 -1.98 -11.30 5.80
N GLU A 30 -1.37 -12.20 6.53
CA GLU A 30 -1.73 -12.49 7.91
C GLU A 30 -0.45 -12.69 8.73
N ALA A 31 -0.45 -12.14 9.93
CA ALA A 31 0.61 -12.33 10.92
C ALA A 31 -0.01 -12.50 12.29
N ASP A 32 0.60 -13.36 13.10
CA ASP A 32 0.23 -13.56 14.49
C ASP A 32 1.27 -12.90 15.41
N LYS A 33 0.86 -12.60 16.63
CA LYS A 33 1.76 -12.09 17.65
C LYS A 33 2.89 -13.08 17.89
N THR A 34 4.10 -12.60 17.74
CA THR A 34 5.30 -13.34 18.15
C THR A 34 5.74 -12.87 19.53
N ASN A 35 6.58 -13.65 20.22
CA ASN A 35 7.18 -13.27 21.53
C ASN A 35 8.12 -12.05 21.43
N THR A 36 8.33 -11.52 20.22
CA THR A 36 9.15 -10.35 19.95
C THR A 36 8.27 -9.20 19.49
N ILE A 37 8.69 -7.98 19.79
CA ILE A 37 8.04 -6.74 19.31
C ILE A 37 8.01 -6.76 17.79
N LEU A 38 6.81 -6.79 17.23
CA LEU A 38 6.62 -6.75 15.80
C LEU A 38 6.71 -5.29 15.31
N ASN A 39 7.88 -4.89 14.83
CA ASN A 39 8.06 -3.61 14.16
C ASN A 39 7.83 -3.77 12.67
N ILE A 40 6.81 -3.12 12.16
CA ILE A 40 6.49 -3.10 10.74
C ILE A 40 6.97 -1.80 10.14
N SER A 41 7.73 -1.88 9.05
CA SER A 41 8.11 -0.73 8.25
C SER A 41 7.33 -0.70 6.95
N PHE A 42 6.54 0.35 6.76
CA PHE A 42 5.82 0.61 5.52
C PHE A 42 6.74 1.34 4.57
N ILE A 43 7.05 0.69 3.47
CA ILE A 43 7.92 1.24 2.43
C ILE A 43 7.11 2.24 1.60
N PRO A 44 7.70 3.36 1.18
CA PRO A 44 7.02 4.36 0.36
C PRO A 44 6.33 3.74 -0.84
N SER A 45 5.04 3.98 -0.93
CA SER A 45 4.19 3.45 -1.99
C SER A 45 2.96 4.31 -2.21
N SER A 46 2.40 4.25 -3.40
CA SER A 46 1.11 4.87 -3.73
C SER A 46 -0.10 4.02 -3.30
N THR A 47 0.13 2.96 -2.53
CA THR A 47 -0.94 2.07 -2.06
C THR A 47 -1.56 2.58 -0.77
N THR A 48 -2.78 2.18 -0.54
CA THR A 48 -3.44 2.27 0.76
C THR A 48 -3.44 0.89 1.40
N GLU A 49 -3.23 0.84 2.71
CA GLU A 49 -3.21 -0.41 3.44
C GLU A 49 -4.12 -0.35 4.66
N TRP A 50 -4.78 -1.46 4.93
CA TRP A 50 -5.55 -1.67 6.15
C TRP A 50 -5.00 -2.84 6.91
N ILE A 51 -4.93 -2.69 8.23
CA ILE A 51 -4.65 -3.80 9.12
C ILE A 51 -5.81 -3.92 10.10
N ILE A 52 -6.44 -5.08 10.12
CA ILE A 52 -7.44 -5.45 11.09
C ILE A 52 -6.72 -6.20 12.20
N CYS A 53 -6.77 -5.64 13.41
CA CYS A 53 -6.13 -6.17 14.60
C CYS A 53 -7.19 -6.70 15.56
N TYR A 54 -6.99 -7.89 16.12
CA TYR A 54 -7.95 -8.49 17.05
C TYR A 54 -7.29 -9.50 17.99
N ASN A 55 -7.90 -9.76 19.15
CA ASN A 55 -7.45 -10.71 20.17
C ASN A 55 -8.35 -11.94 20.21
N ASP A 56 -7.83 -13.05 20.71
CA ASP A 56 -8.56 -14.32 20.85
C ASP A 56 -9.84 -14.21 21.71
N ASN A 57 -9.82 -13.34 22.71
CA ASN A 57 -10.93 -13.15 23.66
C ASN A 57 -11.96 -12.08 23.25
N ASN A 58 -11.89 -11.52 22.04
CA ASN A 58 -12.80 -10.49 21.51
C ASN A 58 -12.85 -9.16 22.28
N ASP A 59 -11.96 -8.92 23.24
CA ASP A 59 -12.05 -7.76 24.10
C ASP A 59 -11.60 -6.45 23.45
N ILE A 60 -10.67 -6.54 22.51
CA ILE A 60 -10.12 -5.36 21.82
C ILE A 60 -9.96 -5.67 20.32
N SER A 61 -10.40 -4.75 19.51
CA SER A 61 -10.19 -4.79 18.06
C SER A 61 -9.99 -3.40 17.49
N GLU A 62 -9.14 -3.30 16.51
CA GLU A 62 -8.76 -2.03 15.92
C GLU A 62 -8.58 -2.16 14.40
N PHE A 63 -8.94 -1.11 13.68
CA PHE A 63 -8.56 -0.90 12.30
C PHE A 63 -7.42 0.11 12.23
N ILE A 64 -6.37 -0.24 11.53
CA ILE A 64 -5.26 0.63 11.22
C ILE A 64 -5.29 0.91 9.73
N CYS A 65 -5.40 2.17 9.36
CA CYS A 65 -5.43 2.63 7.98
C CYS A 65 -4.16 3.40 7.67
N ILE A 66 -3.45 2.99 6.65
CA ILE A 66 -2.18 3.58 6.23
C ILE A 66 -2.39 4.08 4.81
N GLY A 67 -2.26 5.39 4.61
CA GLY A 67 -2.36 6.02 3.29
C GLY A 67 -1.08 5.91 2.48
N CYS A 68 -1.04 6.58 1.35
CA CYS A 68 0.19 6.74 0.58
C CYS A 68 1.32 7.23 1.48
N GLN A 69 2.48 6.60 1.42
CA GLN A 69 3.66 6.97 2.20
C GLN A 69 4.75 7.52 1.28
N ASN A 70 5.23 8.74 1.54
CA ASN A 70 6.33 9.35 0.80
C ASN A 70 7.72 9.00 1.37
N LYS A 71 7.76 8.43 2.56
CA LYS A 71 8.98 7.98 3.26
C LYS A 71 8.67 6.73 4.06
N ILE A 72 9.70 5.98 4.41
CA ILE A 72 9.54 4.81 5.28
C ILE A 72 8.93 5.25 6.62
N THR A 73 7.89 4.57 7.02
CA THR A 73 7.20 4.78 8.30
C THR A 73 7.22 3.47 9.08
N THR A 74 7.65 3.51 10.32
CA THR A 74 7.71 2.32 11.18
C THR A 74 6.66 2.40 12.27
N MET A 75 5.97 1.30 12.52
CA MET A 75 4.98 1.14 13.57
C MET A 75 5.26 -0.13 14.35
N SER A 76 5.05 -0.08 15.66
CA SER A 76 5.08 -1.27 16.53
C SER A 76 3.67 -1.85 16.66
N LEU A 77 3.56 -3.15 16.43
CA LEU A 77 2.33 -3.93 16.61
C LEU A 77 2.57 -4.96 17.72
N ASN A 78 2.12 -4.69 18.94
CA ASN A 78 2.35 -5.57 20.09
C ASN A 78 1.10 -5.81 20.92
N GLU A 79 0.00 -5.15 20.57
CA GLU A 79 -1.17 -5.05 21.43
C GLU A 79 -2.20 -6.15 21.11
N PHE A 80 -2.10 -6.79 19.95
CA PHE A 80 -3.09 -7.76 19.47
C PHE A 80 -2.46 -9.11 19.18
N ASP A 81 -3.27 -10.17 19.23
CA ASP A 81 -2.84 -11.54 18.96
C ASP A 81 -2.77 -11.82 17.45
N HIS A 82 -3.66 -11.19 16.67
CA HIS A 82 -3.79 -11.39 15.24
C HIS A 82 -3.82 -10.09 14.46
N TYR A 83 -3.19 -10.13 13.28
CA TYR A 83 -3.12 -9.04 12.32
C TYR A 83 -3.49 -9.56 10.94
N PHE A 84 -4.53 -9.01 10.35
CA PHE A 84 -4.95 -9.30 8.99
C PHE A 84 -4.80 -8.04 8.13
N GLY A 85 -3.80 -8.05 7.25
CA GLY A 85 -3.48 -6.90 6.40
C GLY A 85 -4.08 -7.01 5.01
N ILE A 86 -4.55 -5.88 4.51
CA ILE A 86 -5.07 -5.73 3.15
C ILE A 86 -4.40 -4.52 2.51
N ARG A 87 -3.66 -4.75 1.43
CA ARG A 87 -3.10 -3.69 0.61
C ARG A 87 -3.88 -3.56 -0.69
N PHE A 88 -4.24 -2.35 -1.02
CA PHE A 88 -4.93 -1.99 -2.24
C PHE A 88 -3.92 -1.40 -3.22
N ASP A 89 -3.54 -2.18 -4.24
CA ASP A 89 -2.54 -1.77 -5.22
C ASP A 89 -3.14 -0.80 -6.23
N ASN A 90 -2.65 0.45 -6.22
CA ASN A 90 -2.95 1.52 -7.18
C ASN A 90 -4.44 1.79 -7.45
N THR A 91 -5.32 1.24 -6.65
CA THR A 91 -6.73 1.58 -6.67
C THR A 91 -7.00 2.53 -5.53
N GLY A 92 -7.16 3.80 -5.83
CA GLY A 92 -7.69 4.74 -4.85
C GLY A 92 -9.00 4.18 -4.30
N CYS A 93 -8.97 3.67 -3.09
CA CYS A 93 -10.18 3.25 -2.40
C CYS A 93 -10.72 4.47 -1.68
N TYR A 94 -11.84 4.96 -2.15
CA TYR A 94 -12.59 5.97 -1.44
C TYR A 94 -13.54 5.28 -0.48
N PHE A 95 -13.49 5.69 0.79
CA PHE A 95 -14.61 5.42 1.65
C PHE A 95 -15.78 6.33 1.27
N ASN A 96 -16.92 5.73 0.96
CA ASN A 96 -18.12 6.48 0.74
C ASN A 96 -18.62 7.06 2.10
N LYS A 97 -19.22 8.25 2.07
CA LYS A 97 -19.72 9.03 3.23
C LYS A 97 -20.74 8.30 4.14
N GLY A 98 -21.04 7.03 3.89
CA GLY A 98 -21.92 6.22 4.74
C GLY A 98 -21.21 5.47 5.87
N CYS A 99 -19.88 5.38 5.85
CA CYS A 99 -19.10 4.93 6.99
C CYS A 99 -18.74 6.15 7.83
N ASP A 100 -18.79 6.02 9.15
CA ASP A 100 -18.49 7.11 10.11
C ASP A 100 -17.09 7.72 10.01
N ILE A 101 -16.28 7.24 9.10
CA ILE A 101 -14.93 7.77 8.78
C ILE A 101 -15.08 8.97 7.87
N LYS A 102 -15.23 10.14 8.48
CA LYS A 102 -15.52 11.43 7.81
C LYS A 102 -14.41 11.97 6.91
N THR A 103 -13.25 11.33 6.84
CA THR A 103 -12.05 11.89 6.17
C THR A 103 -11.19 10.81 5.55
N TYR A 104 -11.52 10.38 4.35
CA TYR A 104 -10.73 9.45 3.57
C TYR A 104 -10.76 9.86 2.10
N PRO A 105 -9.70 9.75 1.31
CA PRO A 105 -8.32 9.32 1.48
C PRO A 105 -7.27 10.45 1.55
N VAL A 106 -7.66 11.70 1.32
CA VAL A 106 -6.73 12.82 1.10
C VAL A 106 -5.91 13.19 2.36
N ASN A 107 -6.44 12.92 3.54
CA ASN A 107 -5.84 13.38 4.80
C ASN A 107 -4.91 12.36 5.47
N ILE A 108 -4.70 11.17 4.91
CA ILE A 108 -3.83 10.14 5.54
C ILE A 108 -2.52 9.91 4.80
N THR A 109 -2.19 10.73 3.82
CA THR A 109 -0.84 10.69 3.22
C THR A 109 0.21 10.98 4.28
N ASP A 110 1.23 10.11 4.38
CA ASP A 110 2.26 10.12 5.43
C ASP A 110 1.72 10.01 6.86
N ASN A 111 0.48 9.55 7.03
CA ASN A 111 -0.15 9.33 8.32
C ASN A 111 -0.66 7.89 8.46
N ILE A 112 -0.73 7.46 9.72
CA ILE A 112 -1.37 6.23 10.16
C ILE A 112 -2.57 6.63 10.99
N PHE A 113 -3.74 6.15 10.61
CA PHE A 113 -4.98 6.38 11.32
C PHE A 113 -5.44 5.10 12.00
N ARG A 114 -5.74 5.17 13.31
CA ARG A 114 -6.19 4.04 14.12
C ARG A 114 -7.58 4.35 14.67
N TYR A 115 -8.48 3.38 14.63
CA TYR A 115 -9.81 3.53 15.24
C TYR A 115 -10.39 2.20 15.68
N GLU A 116 -11.17 2.25 16.76
CA GLU A 116 -11.99 1.14 17.22
C GLU A 116 -13.35 1.19 16.50
N PRO A 117 -13.78 0.10 15.87
CA PRO A 117 -15.08 0.04 15.23
C PRO A 117 -16.22 0.19 16.24
N ALA A 118 -17.26 0.93 15.88
CA ALA A 118 -18.44 1.03 16.72
C ALA A 118 -19.11 -0.37 16.89
N PRO A 119 -19.71 -0.68 18.07
CA PRO A 119 -20.20 -2.02 18.39
C PRO A 119 -21.22 -2.60 17.40
N GLN A 120 -21.96 -1.74 16.68
CA GLN A 120 -22.99 -2.11 15.70
C GLN A 120 -22.58 -1.83 14.25
N SER A 121 -21.30 -1.51 14.02
CA SER A 121 -20.78 -1.24 12.67
C SER A 121 -20.59 -2.51 11.85
N TYR A 122 -20.53 -2.36 10.55
CA TYR A 122 -20.16 -3.45 9.62
C TYR A 122 -18.75 -3.96 9.86
N GLU A 123 -17.84 -3.09 10.26
CA GLU A 123 -16.46 -3.41 10.62
C GLU A 123 -16.41 -4.31 11.86
N MET A 124 -17.20 -4.02 12.89
CA MET A 124 -17.29 -4.87 14.08
C MET A 124 -17.89 -6.23 13.75
N GLN A 125 -18.88 -6.29 12.85
CA GLN A 125 -19.41 -7.56 12.38
C GLN A 125 -18.35 -8.38 11.63
N LEU A 126 -17.56 -7.73 10.76
CA LEU A 126 -16.46 -8.39 10.07
C LEU A 126 -15.44 -9.00 11.04
N ILE A 127 -15.08 -8.29 12.13
CA ILE A 127 -14.18 -8.82 13.16
C ILE A 127 -14.79 -10.06 13.84
N LYS A 128 -16.06 -10.02 14.21
CA LYS A 128 -16.76 -11.19 14.79
C LYS A 128 -16.74 -12.37 13.82
N ASP A 129 -16.96 -12.12 12.55
CA ASP A 129 -16.91 -13.15 11.52
C ASP A 129 -15.48 -13.72 11.35
N PHE A 130 -14.46 -12.89 11.50
CA PHE A 130 -13.05 -13.32 11.49
C PHE A 130 -12.74 -14.27 12.66
N HIS A 131 -13.20 -13.96 13.87
CA HIS A 131 -13.05 -14.85 15.03
C HIS A 131 -13.68 -16.23 14.78
N ASN A 132 -14.85 -16.25 14.15
CA ASN A 132 -15.57 -17.48 13.85
C ASN A 132 -15.01 -18.22 12.62
N SER A 133 -14.04 -17.63 11.90
CA SER A 133 -13.46 -18.22 10.71
C SER A 133 -12.32 -19.17 11.05
N SER A 134 -12.26 -20.30 10.37
CA SER A 134 -11.23 -21.33 10.60
C SER A 134 -9.97 -21.15 9.76
N SER A 135 -9.99 -20.26 8.75
CA SER A 135 -8.87 -20.18 7.81
C SER A 135 -8.66 -18.76 7.23
N PHE A 136 -7.40 -18.49 6.85
CA PHE A 136 -7.05 -17.29 6.11
C PHE A 136 -7.88 -17.10 4.82
N LYS A 137 -8.18 -18.19 4.12
CA LYS A 137 -9.01 -18.16 2.91
C LYS A 137 -10.44 -17.73 3.22
N ASP A 138 -10.99 -18.14 4.36
CA ASP A 138 -12.33 -17.72 4.80
C ASP A 138 -12.33 -16.24 5.15
N ARG A 139 -11.31 -15.74 5.86
CA ARG A 139 -11.16 -14.31 6.17
C ARG A 139 -11.07 -13.45 4.90
N ILE A 140 -10.33 -13.90 3.89
CA ILE A 140 -10.32 -13.23 2.56
C ILE A 140 -11.72 -13.20 1.95
N ARG A 141 -12.48 -14.30 2.01
CA ARG A 141 -13.85 -14.36 1.48
C ARG A 141 -14.78 -13.40 2.20
N LEU A 142 -14.71 -13.38 3.54
CA LEU A 142 -15.49 -12.46 4.39
C LEU A 142 -15.17 -11.00 4.08
N PHE A 143 -13.89 -10.66 3.96
CA PHE A 143 -13.49 -9.30 3.60
C PHE A 143 -13.98 -8.91 2.19
N LYS A 144 -13.92 -9.80 1.22
CA LYS A 144 -14.45 -9.53 -0.13
C LYS A 144 -15.95 -9.30 -0.14
N ALA A 145 -16.71 -10.03 0.67
CA ALA A 145 -18.14 -9.81 0.86
C ALA A 145 -18.38 -8.43 1.50
N PHE A 146 -17.68 -8.13 2.58
CA PHE A 146 -17.73 -6.84 3.25
C PHE A 146 -17.51 -5.66 2.29
N VAL A 147 -16.46 -5.70 1.45
CA VAL A 147 -16.19 -4.66 0.45
C VAL A 147 -17.32 -4.51 -0.56
N THR A 148 -17.95 -5.62 -0.94
CA THR A 148 -19.03 -5.63 -1.93
C THR A 148 -20.34 -5.09 -1.35
N ASP A 149 -20.67 -5.47 -0.13
CA ASP A 149 -21.96 -5.17 0.51
C ASP A 149 -22.00 -3.75 1.08
N CYS A 150 -20.88 -3.30 1.65
CA CYS A 150 -20.82 -1.98 2.30
C CYS A 150 -20.79 -0.80 1.33
N LYS A 151 -20.67 -1.01 0.02
CA LYS A 151 -20.48 0.06 -0.99
C LYS A 151 -19.43 1.11 -0.56
N THR A 152 -18.49 0.67 0.25
CA THR A 152 -17.54 1.51 0.97
C THR A 152 -16.41 1.99 0.04
N PHE A 153 -16.22 1.28 -1.07
CA PHE A 153 -15.15 1.55 -2.01
C PHE A 153 -15.69 2.11 -3.32
N CYS A 154 -15.29 3.34 -3.62
CA CYS A 154 -15.52 3.92 -4.94
C CYS A 154 -14.32 3.59 -5.84
N PRO A 155 -14.53 3.08 -7.04
CA PRO A 155 -13.44 2.89 -8.00
C PRO A 155 -12.87 4.25 -8.40
N VAL A 156 -11.55 4.30 -8.62
CA VAL A 156 -10.92 5.48 -9.24
C VAL A 156 -11.56 5.76 -10.61
N SER A 157 -11.59 7.03 -10.98
CA SER A 157 -12.15 7.47 -12.27
C SER A 157 -11.37 6.86 -13.44
N GLU A 158 -12.02 6.72 -14.59
CA GLU A 158 -11.38 6.22 -15.81
C GLU A 158 -10.18 7.10 -16.23
N ASN A 159 -10.24 8.40 -15.97
CA ASN A 159 -9.13 9.32 -16.24
C ASN A 159 -7.88 8.95 -15.44
N ILE A 160 -8.03 8.60 -14.15
CA ILE A 160 -6.91 8.14 -13.32
C ILE A 160 -6.40 6.78 -13.78
N LYS A 161 -7.29 5.86 -14.15
CA LYS A 161 -6.88 4.55 -14.68
C LYS A 161 -6.04 4.70 -15.94
N GLU A 162 -6.44 5.60 -16.84
CA GLU A 162 -5.70 5.87 -18.07
C GLU A 162 -4.34 6.49 -17.76
N LEU A 163 -4.27 7.50 -16.92
CA LEU A 163 -3.00 8.10 -16.49
C LEU A 163 -2.07 7.08 -15.82
N ASN A 164 -2.61 6.22 -14.94
CA ASN A 164 -1.83 5.15 -14.34
C ASN A 164 -1.33 4.15 -15.39
N ARG A 165 -2.16 3.80 -16.38
CA ARG A 165 -1.76 2.94 -17.50
C ARG A 165 -0.56 3.53 -18.25
N LEU A 166 -0.56 4.82 -18.52
CA LEU A 166 0.56 5.51 -19.18
C LEU A 166 1.84 5.44 -18.34
N ILE A 167 1.75 5.67 -17.02
CA ILE A 167 2.91 5.50 -16.11
C ILE A 167 3.44 4.07 -16.15
N TYR A 168 2.55 3.06 -16.11
CA TYR A 168 2.94 1.65 -16.14
C TYR A 168 3.54 1.24 -17.49
N SER A 169 3.18 1.95 -18.56
CA SER A 169 3.74 1.76 -19.90
C SER A 169 5.06 2.50 -20.13
N GLY A 170 5.51 3.33 -19.16
CA GLY A 170 6.81 3.96 -19.21
C GLY A 170 6.85 5.48 -19.13
N ALA A 171 5.70 6.18 -19.08
CA ALA A 171 5.71 7.64 -18.88
C ALA A 171 6.39 7.99 -17.55
N GLY A 172 7.57 8.56 -17.62
CA GLY A 172 8.45 8.85 -16.49
C GLY A 172 8.33 10.27 -15.93
N THR A 173 7.56 11.13 -16.59
CA THR A 173 7.38 12.55 -16.21
C THR A 173 5.93 13.01 -16.38
N VAL A 174 5.55 14.05 -15.65
CA VAL A 174 4.22 14.67 -15.79
C VAL A 174 4.05 15.33 -17.16
N ALA A 175 5.14 15.79 -17.77
CA ALA A 175 5.13 16.36 -19.11
C ALA A 175 4.79 15.30 -20.17
N GLU A 176 5.37 14.11 -20.08
CA GLU A 176 5.02 12.96 -20.94
C GLU A 176 3.56 12.55 -20.74
N LEU A 177 3.08 12.44 -19.49
CA LEU A 177 1.67 12.19 -19.21
C LEU A 177 0.76 13.22 -19.84
N SER A 178 1.13 14.50 -19.78
CA SER A 178 0.37 15.59 -20.40
C SER A 178 0.33 15.46 -21.92
N ALA A 179 1.46 15.13 -22.54
CA ALA A 179 1.56 14.95 -23.99
C ALA A 179 0.74 13.76 -24.50
N GLU A 180 0.79 12.62 -23.76
CA GLU A 180 0.12 11.40 -24.18
C GLU A 180 -1.38 11.38 -23.87
N SER A 181 -1.79 11.96 -22.72
CA SER A 181 -3.20 11.97 -22.30
C SER A 181 -4.01 13.15 -22.86
N GLY A 182 -3.35 14.20 -23.34
CA GLY A 182 -3.99 15.46 -23.72
C GLY A 182 -4.46 16.32 -22.54
N TYR A 183 -4.25 15.88 -21.28
CA TYR A 183 -4.58 16.69 -20.12
C TYR A 183 -3.47 17.69 -19.77
N SER A 184 -3.85 18.87 -19.27
CA SER A 184 -2.84 19.81 -18.77
C SER A 184 -2.15 19.28 -17.52
N VAL A 185 -0.88 19.66 -17.31
CA VAL A 185 -0.09 19.32 -16.11
C VAL A 185 -0.83 19.69 -14.81
N ARG A 186 -1.52 20.83 -14.80
CA ARG A 186 -2.33 21.28 -13.66
C ARG A 186 -3.50 20.35 -13.39
N HIS A 187 -4.19 19.89 -14.43
CA HIS A 187 -5.32 18.97 -14.31
C HIS A 187 -4.83 17.60 -13.79
N ILE A 188 -3.75 17.06 -14.33
CA ILE A 188 -3.13 15.82 -13.87
C ILE A 188 -2.75 15.91 -12.39
N SER A 189 -2.05 16.98 -12.00
CA SER A 189 -1.63 17.18 -10.60
C SER A 189 -2.82 17.26 -9.65
N ARG A 190 -3.91 17.93 -10.05
CA ARG A 190 -5.14 17.99 -9.26
C ARG A 190 -5.79 16.60 -9.10
N LEU A 191 -5.91 15.84 -10.18
CA LEU A 191 -6.48 14.48 -10.14
C LEU A 191 -5.72 13.57 -9.16
N TYR A 192 -4.38 13.59 -9.22
CA TYR A 192 -3.57 12.78 -8.31
C TYR A 192 -3.69 13.24 -6.86
N SER A 193 -3.70 14.54 -6.60
CA SER A 193 -3.89 15.07 -5.25
C SER A 193 -5.26 14.72 -4.67
N GLU A 194 -6.31 14.74 -5.49
CA GLU A 194 -7.67 14.37 -5.07
C GLU A 194 -7.80 12.87 -4.76
N VAL A 195 -7.10 12.01 -5.50
CA VAL A 195 -7.22 10.55 -5.37
C VAL A 195 -6.22 9.97 -4.39
N TYR A 196 -4.97 10.40 -4.45
CA TYR A 196 -3.85 9.79 -3.70
C TYR A 196 -3.31 10.70 -2.59
N GLY A 197 -3.80 11.94 -2.48
CA GLY A 197 -3.25 12.93 -1.55
C GLY A 197 -1.84 13.41 -1.88
N ILE A 198 -1.28 13.01 -3.04
CA ILE A 198 0.07 13.35 -3.51
C ILE A 198 0.02 13.84 -4.95
N GLY A 199 1.03 14.60 -5.36
CA GLY A 199 1.14 15.05 -6.75
C GLY A 199 1.55 13.93 -7.71
N ALA A 200 1.18 14.05 -8.99
CA ALA A 200 1.54 13.08 -10.03
C ALA A 200 3.06 12.83 -10.12
N LYS A 201 3.87 13.87 -9.89
CA LYS A 201 5.35 13.74 -9.88
C LYS A 201 5.83 12.77 -8.79
N ASP A 202 5.26 12.86 -7.60
CA ASP A 202 5.66 12.00 -6.48
C ASP A 202 5.11 10.59 -6.65
N PHE A 203 3.92 10.44 -7.22
CA PHE A 203 3.39 9.14 -7.63
C PHE A 203 4.32 8.43 -8.63
N ILE A 204 4.77 9.11 -9.69
CA ILE A 204 5.72 8.57 -10.68
C ILE A 204 7.03 8.15 -10.01
N LYS A 205 7.60 8.98 -9.12
CA LYS A 205 8.81 8.65 -8.38
C LYS A 205 8.61 7.39 -7.51
N MET A 206 7.52 7.30 -6.78
CA MET A 206 7.23 6.13 -5.95
C MET A 206 7.04 4.86 -6.80
N TYR A 207 6.34 4.95 -7.92
CA TYR A 207 6.21 3.82 -8.84
C TYR A 207 7.58 3.35 -9.37
N ARG A 208 8.41 4.29 -9.83
CA ARG A 208 9.80 4.01 -10.25
C ARG A 208 10.60 3.33 -9.15
N PHE A 209 10.56 3.89 -7.95
CA PHE A 209 11.24 3.37 -6.77
C PHE A 209 10.80 1.94 -6.43
N GLN A 210 9.49 1.65 -6.44
CA GLN A 210 8.94 0.32 -6.20
C GLN A 210 9.41 -0.70 -7.25
N ASN A 211 9.53 -0.31 -8.52
CA ASN A 211 10.08 -1.17 -9.57
C ASN A 211 11.55 -1.54 -9.30
N VAL A 212 12.33 -0.57 -8.83
CA VAL A 212 13.74 -0.82 -8.47
C VAL A 212 13.84 -1.74 -7.25
N LEU A 213 13.03 -1.50 -6.22
CA LEU A 213 13.01 -2.40 -5.06
C LEU A 213 12.65 -3.83 -5.46
N ALA A 214 11.64 -4.00 -6.33
CA ALA A 214 11.26 -5.32 -6.84
C ALA A 214 12.42 -6.00 -7.59
N ALA A 215 13.19 -5.23 -8.38
CA ALA A 215 14.34 -5.75 -9.08
C ALA A 215 15.49 -6.14 -8.11
N ILE A 216 15.75 -5.32 -7.09
CA ILE A 216 16.77 -5.63 -6.06
C ILE A 216 16.41 -6.90 -5.28
N ILE A 217 15.15 -7.07 -4.91
CA ILE A 217 14.68 -8.26 -4.16
C ILE A 217 14.76 -9.51 -5.04
N ALA A 218 14.44 -9.38 -6.33
CA ALA A 218 14.50 -10.51 -7.27
C ALA A 218 15.94 -11.01 -7.52
N ASP A 219 16.93 -10.11 -7.47
CA ASP A 219 18.34 -10.43 -7.68
C ASP A 219 19.24 -9.45 -6.91
N PRO A 220 19.44 -9.66 -5.59
CA PRO A 220 20.20 -8.75 -4.74
C PRO A 220 21.71 -8.78 -4.99
N ASP A 221 22.21 -9.72 -5.80
CA ASP A 221 23.62 -9.82 -6.18
C ASP A 221 23.96 -9.03 -7.45
N ARG A 222 22.94 -8.53 -8.13
CA ARG A 222 23.11 -7.81 -9.38
C ARG A 222 23.74 -6.44 -9.17
N ASP A 223 24.52 -6.01 -10.15
CA ASP A 223 25.19 -4.70 -10.10
C ASP A 223 24.16 -3.55 -10.05
N ASN A 224 24.46 -2.51 -9.29
CA ASN A 224 23.57 -1.35 -9.13
C ASN A 224 23.29 -0.61 -10.44
N SER A 225 24.19 -0.65 -11.43
CA SER A 225 23.98 -0.04 -12.75
C SER A 225 22.74 -0.61 -13.44
N PHE A 226 22.51 -1.91 -13.30
CA PHE A 226 21.35 -2.58 -13.85
C PHE A 226 20.01 -2.03 -13.30
N PHE A 227 19.97 -1.69 -12.01
CA PHE A 227 18.75 -1.14 -11.39
C PHE A 227 18.48 0.31 -11.81
N ILE A 228 19.49 0.99 -12.33
CA ILE A 228 19.41 2.38 -12.79
C ILE A 228 18.98 2.44 -14.26
N GLU A 229 19.53 1.53 -15.07
CA GLU A 229 19.19 1.42 -16.49
C GLU A 229 17.70 1.07 -16.66
N GLY A 230 16.99 1.85 -17.46
CA GLY A 230 15.55 1.65 -17.70
C GLY A 230 14.62 2.04 -16.57
N ALA A 231 15.15 2.45 -15.40
CA ALA A 231 14.33 2.92 -14.29
C ALA A 231 14.06 4.45 -14.32
N GLY A 232 14.61 5.18 -15.31
CA GLY A 232 14.40 6.63 -15.47
C GLY A 232 15.19 7.50 -14.50
N TYR A 233 16.32 6.98 -13.95
CA TYR A 233 17.30 7.78 -13.22
C TYR A 233 18.35 8.35 -14.19
N SER A 234 18.74 9.63 -13.99
CA SER A 234 19.76 10.26 -14.82
C SER A 234 21.15 9.69 -14.59
N ASP A 235 21.42 9.28 -13.37
CA ASP A 235 22.73 8.77 -12.95
C ASP A 235 22.64 8.05 -11.59
N GLN A 236 23.74 7.41 -11.20
CA GLN A 236 23.85 6.68 -9.93
C GLN A 236 23.68 7.59 -8.71
N ALA A 237 24.12 8.83 -8.77
CA ALA A 237 23.99 9.76 -7.65
C ALA A 237 22.52 10.18 -7.45
N HIS A 238 21.77 10.36 -8.53
CA HIS A 238 20.32 10.62 -8.50
C HIS A 238 19.59 9.43 -7.85
N PHE A 239 19.88 8.20 -8.31
CA PHE A 239 19.32 6.99 -7.72
C PHE A 239 19.59 6.87 -6.23
N GLN A 240 20.85 7.02 -5.80
CA GLN A 240 21.23 6.90 -4.40
C GLN A 240 20.57 7.97 -3.52
N ARG A 241 20.47 9.22 -4.00
CA ARG A 241 19.77 10.31 -3.27
C ARG A 241 18.29 10.00 -3.10
N GLU A 242 17.61 9.59 -4.18
CA GLU A 242 16.17 9.28 -4.13
C GLU A 242 15.90 8.05 -3.26
N PHE A 243 16.70 7.00 -3.41
CA PHE A 243 16.60 5.79 -2.58
C PHE A 243 16.75 6.12 -1.09
N ARG A 244 17.78 6.92 -0.74
CA ARG A 244 18.01 7.32 0.65
C ARG A 244 16.90 8.22 1.18
N ALA A 245 16.34 9.09 0.36
CA ALA A 245 15.19 9.93 0.74
C ALA A 245 13.96 9.08 1.09
N PHE A 246 13.71 8.02 0.33
CA PHE A 246 12.58 7.11 0.57
C PHE A 246 12.82 6.15 1.74
N MET A 247 13.98 5.52 1.80
CA MET A 247 14.25 4.40 2.72
C MET A 247 15.02 4.79 3.99
N GLY A 248 15.52 6.03 4.09
CA GLY A 248 16.41 6.43 5.18
C GLY A 248 17.79 5.76 5.16
N MET A 249 18.06 4.86 4.19
CA MET A 249 19.30 4.11 4.05
C MET A 249 19.75 4.03 2.60
N THR A 250 21.00 3.66 2.38
CA THR A 250 21.53 3.48 1.02
C THR A 250 21.10 2.15 0.39
N PRO A 251 21.09 2.01 -0.96
CA PRO A 251 20.79 0.73 -1.62
C PRO A 251 21.68 -0.42 -1.11
N LYS A 252 22.97 -0.15 -0.88
CA LYS A 252 23.93 -1.15 -0.36
C LYS A 252 23.55 -1.64 1.05
N GLN A 253 23.11 -0.71 1.93
CA GLN A 253 22.63 -1.08 3.26
C GLN A 253 21.37 -1.92 3.19
N TYR A 254 20.44 -1.56 2.31
CA TYR A 254 19.21 -2.31 2.09
C TYR A 254 19.49 -3.72 1.54
N ILE A 255 20.34 -3.86 0.52
CA ILE A 255 20.76 -5.16 -0.02
C ILE A 255 21.37 -6.04 1.07
N LYS A 256 22.28 -5.48 1.90
CA LYS A 256 22.85 -6.22 3.02
C LYS A 256 21.79 -6.70 4.02
N LEU A 257 20.78 -5.86 4.25
CA LEU A 257 19.70 -6.17 5.18
C LEU A 257 18.85 -7.34 4.67
N ILE A 258 18.38 -7.29 3.41
CA ILE A 258 17.53 -8.35 2.84
C ILE A 258 18.26 -9.69 2.63
N LYS A 259 19.59 -9.70 2.51
CA LYS A 259 20.39 -10.94 2.43
C LYS A 259 20.54 -11.65 3.79
N ASN A 260 20.23 -10.98 4.88
CA ASN A 260 20.35 -11.52 6.23
C ASN A 260 18.97 -11.99 6.78
N PHE A 261 17.91 -11.83 6.00
CA PHE A 261 16.58 -12.40 6.24
C PHE A 261 16.36 -13.66 5.41
#